data_39d78367e8ec9aeae0f7321a04b3546a
#
_entry.id   39d78367e8ec9aeae0f7321a04b3546a
#
_cell.length_a   1.000
_cell.length_b   1.000
_cell.length_c   1.000
_cell.angle_alpha   90.00
_cell.angle_beta   90.00
_cell.angle_gamma   90.00
#
_symmetry.space_group_name_H-M   'P 1'
#
loop_
_entity.id
_entity.type
_entity.pdbx_description
1 polymer ?
#
loop_
_entity_poly.entity_id
_entity_poly.type
_entity_poly.pdbx_seq_one_letter_code
_entity_poly.pdbx_strand_id
1 'polypeptide(L)'
;VKGIDAAIKLVILSNTIWKRNVKLSDVTITGIDMLTNDALRLAEDQHCTIRLIAEAIPEKGILRVAPRILPRTHPLVVENTLNAITIDTDMAGEITLIGKGAGSRETASACIGDLLFIKDSHARGN
;
A
#
# COMPACT_ATOMS: atom_id res chain seq x y z
N VAL A 1 -5.38 -12.01 8.72
CA VAL A 1 -5.51 -11.22 7.47
C VAL A 1 -4.52 -11.79 6.45
N LYS A 2 -5.03 -12.32 5.33
CA LYS A 2 -4.21 -13.03 4.33
C LYS A 2 -3.36 -12.10 3.43
N GLY A 3 -3.50 -10.78 3.52
CA GLY A 3 -2.71 -9.82 2.73
C GLY A 3 -3.08 -9.69 1.25
N ILE A 4 -4.12 -10.36 0.78
CA ILE A 4 -4.51 -10.36 -0.64
C ILE A 4 -4.95 -8.98 -1.11
N ASP A 5 -5.72 -8.25 -0.30
CA ASP A 5 -6.14 -6.87 -0.64
C ASP A 5 -4.93 -5.95 -0.82
N ALA A 6 -3.96 -6.02 0.09
CA ALA A 6 -2.72 -5.26 -0.01
C ALA A 6 -1.91 -5.64 -1.26
N ALA A 7 -1.88 -6.93 -1.61
CA ALA A 7 -1.19 -7.40 -2.82
C ALA A 7 -1.86 -6.90 -4.11
N ILE A 8 -3.19 -6.88 -4.17
CA ILE A 8 -3.92 -6.33 -5.31
C ILE A 8 -3.61 -4.84 -5.48
N LYS A 9 -3.63 -4.07 -4.39
CA LYS A 9 -3.26 -2.65 -4.40
C LYS A 9 -1.82 -2.45 -4.87
N LEU A 10 -0.89 -3.30 -4.41
CA LEU A 10 0.52 -3.27 -4.83
C LEU A 10 0.67 -3.50 -6.34
N VAL A 11 -0.06 -4.47 -6.90
CA VAL A 11 -0.07 -4.76 -8.34
C VAL A 11 -0.55 -3.54 -9.13
N ILE A 12 -1.68 -2.94 -8.72
CA ILE A 12 -2.24 -1.77 -9.39
C ILE A 12 -1.24 -0.61 -9.37
N LEU A 13 -0.67 -0.29 -8.21
CA LEU A 13 0.31 0.78 -8.05
C LEU A 13 1.57 0.52 -8.88
N SER A 14 2.11 -0.69 -8.84
CA SER A 14 3.30 -1.07 -9.61
C SER A 14 3.09 -0.92 -11.11
N ASN A 15 1.95 -1.36 -11.61
CA ASN A 15 1.61 -1.23 -13.04
C ASN A 15 1.39 0.23 -13.44
N THR A 16 0.81 1.04 -12.56
CA THR A 16 0.55 2.46 -12.83
C THR A 16 1.84 3.28 -12.81
N ILE A 17 2.66 3.14 -11.77
CA ILE A 17 3.86 3.97 -11.56
C ILE A 17 4.96 3.60 -12.56
N TRP A 18 5.25 2.30 -12.70
CA TRP A 18 6.40 1.84 -13.50
C TRP A 18 6.02 1.31 -14.88
N LYS A 19 4.74 1.40 -15.28
CA LYS A 19 4.23 0.91 -16.58
C LYS A 19 4.59 -0.56 -16.84
N ARG A 20 4.58 -1.38 -15.78
CA ARG A 20 4.85 -2.81 -15.82
C ARG A 20 3.57 -3.61 -16.05
N ASN A 21 3.70 -4.90 -16.28
CA ASN A 21 2.58 -5.85 -16.38
C ASN A 21 2.73 -6.92 -15.29
N VAL A 22 2.71 -6.47 -14.03
CA VAL A 22 2.80 -7.34 -12.86
C VAL A 22 1.44 -8.01 -12.63
N LYS A 23 1.48 -9.29 -12.26
CA LYS A 23 0.30 -10.08 -11.88
C LYS A 23 0.30 -10.35 -10.38
N LEU A 24 -0.86 -10.72 -9.85
CA LEU A 24 -0.98 -11.09 -8.42
C LEU A 24 -0.11 -12.30 -8.07
N SER A 25 0.09 -13.23 -9.01
CA SER A 25 0.98 -14.38 -8.86
C SER A 25 2.45 -14.01 -8.65
N ASP A 26 2.85 -12.81 -9.01
CA ASP A 26 4.24 -12.35 -8.90
C ASP A 26 4.53 -11.74 -7.52
N VAL A 27 3.48 -11.57 -6.70
CA VAL A 27 3.60 -11.01 -5.35
C VAL A 27 3.79 -12.12 -4.33
N THR A 28 4.89 -12.10 -3.60
CA THR A 28 5.08 -12.99 -2.45
C THR A 28 4.25 -12.47 -1.27
N ILE A 29 3.33 -13.27 -0.77
CA ILE A 29 2.44 -12.90 0.33
C ILE A 29 2.75 -13.74 1.56
N THR A 30 3.13 -13.07 2.65
CA THR A 30 3.25 -13.66 3.99
C THR A 30 2.19 -13.02 4.87
N GLY A 31 1.19 -13.80 5.27
CA GLY A 31 0.12 -13.33 6.16
C GLY A 31 0.62 -13.10 7.60
N ILE A 32 -0.21 -12.47 8.40
CA ILE A 32 0.04 -12.24 9.84
C ILE A 32 -0.41 -13.43 10.70
N ASP A 33 -0.95 -14.47 10.10
CA ASP A 33 -1.51 -15.64 10.81
C ASP A 33 -0.42 -16.45 11.55
N MET A 34 0.85 -16.23 11.20
CA MET A 34 2.01 -16.86 11.83
C MET A 34 2.57 -16.06 13.03
N LEU A 35 2.00 -14.89 13.33
CA LEU A 35 2.47 -14.07 14.45
C LEU A 35 2.00 -14.66 15.77
N THR A 36 2.95 -14.88 16.68
CA THR A 36 2.65 -15.32 18.04
C THR A 36 2.31 -14.13 18.92
N ASN A 37 1.56 -14.39 20.01
CA ASN A 37 1.29 -13.37 21.03
C ASN A 37 2.57 -12.82 21.66
N ASP A 38 3.61 -13.64 21.76
CA ASP A 38 4.91 -13.22 22.30
C ASP A 38 5.61 -12.22 21.38
N ALA A 39 5.51 -12.41 20.05
CA ALA A 39 6.05 -11.44 19.09
C ALA A 39 5.33 -10.08 19.17
N LEU A 40 4.02 -10.08 19.40
CA LEU A 40 3.24 -8.86 19.58
C LEU A 40 3.65 -8.12 20.87
N ARG A 41 3.77 -8.84 22.00
CA ARG A 41 4.23 -8.27 23.26
C ARG A 41 5.64 -7.70 23.17
N LEU A 42 6.57 -8.45 22.55
CA LEU A 42 7.95 -7.99 22.38
C LEU A 42 8.00 -6.69 21.54
N ALA A 43 7.18 -6.59 20.50
CA ALA A 43 7.09 -5.35 19.73
C ALA A 43 6.55 -4.18 20.58
N GLU A 44 5.53 -4.42 21.40
CA GLU A 44 4.98 -3.41 22.31
C GLU A 44 5.99 -2.92 23.34
N ASP A 45 6.74 -3.83 23.95
CA ASP A 45 7.80 -3.52 24.93
C ASP A 45 8.90 -2.63 24.32
N GLN A 46 9.13 -2.75 23.02
CA GLN A 46 10.08 -1.93 22.25
C GLN A 46 9.46 -0.66 21.63
N HIS A 47 8.26 -0.25 22.06
CA HIS A 47 7.52 0.87 21.47
C HIS A 47 7.30 0.74 19.95
N CYS A 48 7.23 -0.49 19.46
CA CYS A 48 6.96 -0.85 18.08
C CYS A 48 5.54 -1.40 17.91
N THR A 49 5.14 -1.54 16.68
CA THR A 49 3.92 -2.25 16.26
C THR A 49 4.23 -3.14 15.07
N ILE A 50 3.43 -4.18 14.86
CA ILE A 50 3.53 -5.02 13.67
C ILE A 50 2.43 -4.59 12.70
N ARG A 51 2.81 -4.25 11.48
CA ARG A 51 1.91 -3.90 10.39
C ARG A 51 2.17 -4.77 9.16
N LEU A 52 1.12 -5.08 8.43
CA LEU A 52 1.24 -5.74 7.14
C LEU A 52 1.59 -4.69 6.09
N ILE A 53 2.80 -4.79 5.54
CA ILE A 53 3.34 -3.82 4.57
C ILE A 53 3.44 -4.47 3.19
N ALA A 54 2.91 -3.78 2.20
CA ALA A 54 3.12 -4.08 0.79
C ALA A 54 4.33 -3.29 0.28
N GLU A 55 5.27 -3.95 -0.38
CA GLU A 55 6.53 -3.37 -0.79
C GLU A 55 6.87 -3.77 -2.23
N ALA A 56 7.21 -2.78 -3.05
CA ALA A 56 7.72 -2.97 -4.40
C ALA A 56 9.06 -2.27 -4.55
N ILE A 57 10.08 -3.00 -4.96
CA ILE A 57 11.42 -2.49 -5.29
C ILE A 57 11.78 -3.05 -6.67
N PRO A 58 11.45 -2.32 -7.75
CA PRO A 58 11.56 -2.83 -9.11
C PRO A 58 12.98 -3.23 -9.51
N GLU A 59 13.99 -2.49 -9.06
CA GLU A 59 15.40 -2.71 -9.36
C GLU A 59 15.90 -4.04 -8.78
N LYS A 60 15.29 -4.47 -7.66
CA LYS A 60 15.60 -5.73 -6.98
C LYS A 60 14.66 -6.86 -7.34
N GLY A 61 13.64 -6.60 -8.18
CA GLY A 61 12.59 -7.57 -8.50
C GLY A 61 11.74 -7.96 -7.28
N ILE A 62 11.65 -7.09 -6.26
CA ILE A 62 10.90 -7.37 -5.04
C ILE A 62 9.47 -6.87 -5.20
N LEU A 63 8.52 -7.79 -5.03
CA LEU A 63 7.09 -7.54 -4.90
C LEU A 63 6.60 -8.43 -3.77
N ARG A 64 6.29 -7.84 -2.62
CA ARG A 64 5.89 -8.63 -1.45
C ARG A 64 4.91 -7.92 -0.54
N VAL A 65 4.13 -8.72 0.17
CA VAL A 65 3.31 -8.31 1.31
C VAL A 65 3.74 -9.15 2.49
N ALA A 66 4.21 -8.51 3.55
CA ALA A 66 4.71 -9.21 4.73
C ALA A 66 4.52 -8.38 6.02
N PRO A 67 4.44 -9.03 7.18
CA PRO A 67 4.51 -8.33 8.47
C PRO A 67 5.86 -7.61 8.62
N ARG A 68 5.81 -6.38 9.13
CA ARG A 68 6.97 -5.58 9.47
C ARG A 68 6.81 -5.01 10.87
N ILE A 69 7.90 -5.02 11.63
CA ILE A 69 7.98 -4.33 12.91
C ILE A 69 8.36 -2.89 12.61
N LEU A 70 7.53 -1.96 13.04
CA LEU A 70 7.71 -0.53 12.82
C LEU A 70 7.62 0.21 14.15
N PRO A 71 8.47 1.24 14.37
CA PRO A 71 8.27 2.16 15.49
C PRO A 71 6.86 2.77 15.42
N ARG A 72 6.22 3.01 16.57
CA ARG A 72 4.88 3.63 16.60
C ARG A 72 4.83 5.02 15.96
N THR A 73 5.98 5.68 15.87
CA THR A 73 6.15 7.00 15.22
C THR A 73 6.36 6.92 13.71
N HIS A 74 6.47 5.71 13.15
CA HIS A 74 6.74 5.56 11.71
C HIS A 74 5.57 6.06 10.88
N PRO A 75 5.80 6.82 9.78
CA PRO A 75 4.74 7.43 8.95
C PRO A 75 3.71 6.44 8.39
N LEU A 76 4.11 5.18 8.16
CA LEU A 76 3.20 4.12 7.71
C LEU A 76 2.34 3.52 8.84
N VAL A 77 2.55 3.93 10.09
CA VAL A 77 1.70 3.51 11.22
C VAL A 77 0.53 4.46 11.33
N VAL A 78 -0.50 4.18 10.55
CA VAL A 78 -1.75 4.94 10.54
C VAL A 78 -2.87 4.15 11.19
N GLU A 79 -3.90 4.85 11.66
CA GLU A 79 -5.03 4.27 12.39
C GLU A 79 -6.36 4.44 11.63
N ASN A 80 -7.35 3.66 12.06
CA ASN A 80 -8.72 3.71 11.57
C ASN A 80 -8.81 3.48 10.05
N THR A 81 -9.46 4.40 9.33
CA THR A 81 -9.68 4.34 7.88
C THR A 81 -8.57 4.97 7.05
N LEU A 82 -7.48 5.40 7.72
CA LEU A 82 -6.34 5.99 7.02
C LEU A 82 -5.50 4.91 6.33
N ASN A 83 -5.07 5.23 5.13
CA ASN A 83 -4.05 4.51 4.39
C ASN A 83 -2.80 5.40 4.26
N ALA A 84 -1.65 4.79 4.21
CA ALA A 84 -0.38 5.47 3.96
C ALA A 84 0.40 4.77 2.87
N ILE A 85 1.07 5.54 2.05
CA ILE A 85 2.04 5.07 1.06
C ILE A 85 3.29 5.92 1.14
N THR A 86 4.46 5.28 1.18
CA THR A 86 5.76 5.95 1.03
C THR A 86 6.32 5.60 -0.33
N ILE A 87 6.76 6.62 -1.03
CA ILE A 87 7.44 6.53 -2.32
C ILE A 87 8.84 7.08 -2.12
N ASP A 88 9.84 6.26 -2.39
CA ASP A 88 11.24 6.68 -2.44
C ASP A 88 11.54 7.22 -3.83
N THR A 89 12.02 8.44 -3.90
CA THR A 89 12.32 9.16 -5.13
C THR A 89 13.80 9.50 -5.22
N ASP A 90 14.33 9.57 -6.42
CA ASP A 90 15.74 9.87 -6.69
C ASP A 90 16.16 11.28 -6.27
N MET A 91 15.26 12.27 -6.38
CA MET A 91 15.58 13.68 -6.14
C MET A 91 14.99 14.24 -4.84
N ALA A 92 13.78 13.81 -4.47
CA ALA A 92 13.09 14.36 -3.29
C ALA A 92 13.18 13.45 -2.05
N GLY A 93 13.82 12.27 -2.18
CA GLY A 93 13.88 11.29 -1.11
C GLY A 93 12.51 10.65 -0.85
N GLU A 94 12.27 10.26 0.38
CA GLU A 94 11.01 9.63 0.79
C GLU A 94 9.86 10.63 0.90
N ILE A 95 8.77 10.37 0.18
CA ILE A 95 7.52 11.10 0.27
C ILE A 95 6.45 10.18 0.81
N THR A 96 5.86 10.52 1.94
CA THR A 96 4.73 9.78 2.51
C THR A 96 3.42 10.52 2.31
N LEU A 97 2.46 9.85 1.70
CA LEU A 97 1.09 10.32 1.53
C LEU A 97 0.18 9.57 2.50
N ILE A 98 -0.63 10.30 3.23
CA ILE A 98 -1.61 9.76 4.17
C ILE A 98 -2.99 10.28 3.79
N GLY A 99 -3.96 9.39 3.70
CA GLY A 99 -5.32 9.78 3.35
C GLY A 99 -6.35 8.73 3.74
N LYS A 100 -7.62 9.12 3.69
CA LYS A 100 -8.73 8.18 3.89
C LYS A 100 -8.85 7.29 2.68
N GLY A 101 -8.64 5.98 2.87
CA GLY A 101 -8.69 4.98 1.80
C GLY A 101 -9.93 4.12 1.83
N ALA A 102 -10.77 4.22 2.86
CA ALA A 102 -12.01 3.48 3.00
C ALA A 102 -13.14 4.40 3.46
N GLY A 103 -14.35 4.10 2.99
CA GLY A 103 -15.55 4.85 3.29
C GLY A 103 -16.43 5.00 2.05
N SER A 104 -17.75 5.10 2.25
CA SER A 104 -18.71 5.20 1.13
C SER A 104 -18.51 6.51 0.33
N ARG A 105 -18.23 7.61 1.02
CA ARG A 105 -17.99 8.91 0.37
C ARG A 105 -16.67 8.93 -0.41
N GLU A 106 -15.61 8.41 0.18
CA GLU A 106 -14.28 8.32 -0.41
C GLU A 106 -14.30 7.46 -1.67
N THR A 107 -14.96 6.30 -1.61
CA THR A 107 -15.14 5.42 -2.76
C THR A 107 -15.98 6.07 -3.86
N ALA A 108 -17.10 6.71 -3.51
CA ALA A 108 -17.93 7.42 -4.49
C ALA A 108 -17.16 8.56 -5.16
N SER A 109 -16.37 9.31 -4.40
CA SER A 109 -15.53 10.39 -4.94
C SER A 109 -14.50 9.87 -5.94
N ALA A 110 -13.85 8.75 -5.64
CA ALA A 110 -12.90 8.13 -6.56
C ALA A 110 -13.58 7.66 -7.86
N CYS A 111 -14.72 6.98 -7.76
CA CYS A 111 -15.49 6.55 -8.94
C CYS A 111 -15.95 7.73 -9.81
N ILE A 112 -16.41 8.83 -9.21
CA ILE A 112 -16.79 10.03 -9.95
C ILE A 112 -15.56 10.64 -10.63
N GLY A 113 -14.42 10.71 -9.93
CA GLY A 113 -13.16 11.18 -10.48
C GLY A 113 -12.73 10.39 -11.72
N ASP A 114 -12.83 9.06 -11.67
CA ASP A 114 -12.51 8.18 -12.79
C ASP A 114 -13.47 8.39 -13.97
N LEU A 115 -14.77 8.56 -13.71
CA LEU A 115 -15.74 8.84 -14.76
C LEU A 115 -15.48 10.18 -15.47
N LEU A 116 -15.13 11.21 -14.71
CA LEU A 116 -14.74 12.52 -15.26
C LEU A 116 -13.46 12.41 -16.08
N PHE A 117 -12.46 11.69 -15.59
CA PHE A 117 -11.22 11.45 -16.33
C PHE A 117 -11.45 10.73 -17.67
N ILE A 118 -12.30 9.70 -17.67
CA ILE A 118 -12.68 8.97 -18.90
C ILE A 118 -13.36 9.91 -19.89
N LYS A 119 -14.33 10.70 -19.42
CA LYS A 119 -15.04 11.69 -20.25
C LYS A 119 -14.07 12.67 -20.90
N ASP A 120 -13.16 13.26 -20.10
CA ASP A 120 -12.21 14.25 -20.60
C ASP A 120 -11.17 13.64 -21.56
N SER A 121 -10.77 12.39 -21.32
CA SER A 121 -9.89 11.66 -22.23
C SER A 121 -10.52 11.38 -23.57
N HIS A 122 -11.82 11.05 -23.61
CA HIS A 122 -12.57 10.87 -24.88
C HIS A 122 -12.79 12.19 -25.62
N ALA A 123 -12.98 13.29 -24.90
CA ALA A 123 -13.15 14.62 -25.50
C ALA A 123 -11.88 15.17 -26.16
N ARG A 124 -10.69 14.72 -25.70
CA ARG A 124 -9.38 15.14 -26.25
C ARG A 124 -8.87 14.25 -27.37
N GLY A 125 -9.51 13.10 -27.60
CA GLY A 125 -9.15 12.12 -28.63
C GLY A 125 -9.89 12.25 -29.97
N ASN A 126 -10.67 13.33 -30.16
CA ASN A 126 -11.34 13.69 -31.43
C ASN A 126 -10.69 14.94 -32.05
#